data_a8256029eb34d839dee7e12c3c867485
#
_entry.id   a8256029eb34d839dee7e12c3c867485
#
_cell.length_a   1.000
_cell.length_b   1.000
_cell.length_c   1.000
_cell.angle_alpha   90.00
_cell.angle_beta   90.00
_cell.angle_gamma   90.00
#
_symmetry.space_group_name_H-M   'P 1'
#
loop_
_entity.id
_entity.type
_entity.pdbx_description
1 polymer ?
#
loop_
_entity_poly.entity_id
_entity_poly.type
_entity_poly.pdbx_seq_one_letter_code
_entity_poly.pdbx_strand_id
1 'polypeptide(L)'
;KNVDVSGSVVYRYNNYDNSVGSKKQTENNNYKIGLNLSSKVNDYVKFNSRFIVGDSDTLGFAGGSNGLSSKKDDGVDTGASVSLSQAYFGFTAIPNTVVNIGKQGLTTPYTVAVDINGNEQTGTGILALSTFGPITAGAGYFNATNVKDSNQTSSAVTNPINVVAKDGY
;
A
#
# COMPACT_ATOMS: atom_id res chain seq x y z
N LYS A 1 -4.92 -21.84 -17.03
CA LYS A 1 -4.06 -20.73 -16.53
C LYS A 1 -4.01 -20.83 -15.02
N ASN A 2 -2.82 -20.86 -14.46
CA ASN A 2 -2.64 -20.92 -13.01
C ASN A 2 -2.62 -19.50 -12.46
N VAL A 3 -3.28 -19.31 -11.32
CA VAL A 3 -3.21 -18.10 -10.52
C VAL A 3 -2.34 -18.41 -9.30
N ASP A 4 -1.27 -17.68 -9.14
CA ASP A 4 -0.44 -17.73 -7.94
C ASP A 4 -1.10 -16.89 -6.85
N VAL A 5 -1.25 -17.48 -5.67
CA VAL A 5 -1.87 -16.85 -4.51
C VAL A 5 -0.84 -16.77 -3.39
N SER A 6 -0.68 -15.60 -2.82
CA SER A 6 0.17 -15.38 -1.64
C SER A 6 -0.45 -14.32 -0.73
N GLY A 7 0.05 -14.20 0.49
CA GLY A 7 -0.48 -13.17 1.37
C GLY A 7 0.16 -13.18 2.74
N SER A 8 -0.35 -12.29 3.59
CA SER A 8 0.07 -12.13 4.97
C SER A 8 -1.13 -11.82 5.86
N VAL A 9 -1.09 -12.31 7.09
CA VAL A 9 -2.07 -12.00 8.13
C VAL A 9 -1.30 -11.47 9.33
N VAL A 10 -1.65 -10.29 9.78
CA VAL A 10 -1.04 -9.66 10.96
C VAL A 10 -2.14 -9.27 11.93
N TYR A 11 -2.02 -9.73 13.15
CA TYR A 11 -2.80 -9.28 14.30
C TYR A 11 -1.84 -8.61 15.28
N ARG A 12 -2.22 -7.45 15.80
CA ARG A 12 -1.42 -6.68 16.74
C ARG A 12 -2.28 -6.23 17.91
N TYR A 13 -1.87 -6.59 19.10
CA TYR A 13 -2.42 -6.09 20.35
C TYR A 13 -1.45 -5.10 20.97
N ASN A 14 -1.94 -3.91 21.31
CA ASN A 14 -1.17 -2.89 22.01
C ASN A 14 -1.90 -2.51 23.29
N ASN A 15 -1.17 -2.51 24.39
CA ASN A 15 -1.65 -2.01 25.67
C ASN A 15 -0.73 -0.86 26.12
N TYR A 16 -1.31 0.31 26.26
CA TYR A 16 -0.61 1.50 26.73
C TYR A 16 -1.06 1.81 28.14
N ASP A 17 -0.16 1.67 29.09
CA ASP A 17 -0.36 2.09 30.49
C ASP A 17 0.38 3.41 30.72
N ASN A 18 -0.37 4.50 30.89
CA ASN A 18 0.19 5.80 31.25
C ASN A 18 -0.01 6.03 32.75
N SER A 19 1.02 5.77 33.54
CA SER A 19 1.05 5.98 34.97
C SER A 19 1.09 7.46 35.39
N VAL A 20 1.22 8.40 34.46
CA VAL A 20 1.30 9.84 34.70
C VAL A 20 0.10 10.56 34.09
N GLY A 21 -0.78 11.08 34.96
CA GLY A 21 -1.96 11.83 34.57
C GLY A 21 -3.25 11.01 34.43
N SER A 22 -4.38 11.67 34.22
CA SER A 22 -5.74 11.11 34.17
C SER A 22 -6.01 10.25 32.90
N LYS A 23 -5.01 9.78 32.18
CA LYS A 23 -5.18 8.96 30.99
C LYS A 23 -5.31 7.50 31.40
N LYS A 24 -6.46 6.95 31.14
CA LYS A 24 -6.77 5.53 31.31
C LYS A 24 -5.84 4.67 30.44
N GLN A 25 -5.53 3.47 30.92
CA GLN A 25 -5.02 2.36 30.12
C GLN A 25 -5.80 2.27 28.82
N THR A 26 -5.10 2.20 27.71
CA THR A 26 -5.71 2.09 26.37
C THR A 26 -5.25 0.79 25.73
N GLU A 27 -6.20 -0.06 25.42
CA GLU A 27 -6.00 -1.31 24.72
C GLU A 27 -6.43 -1.16 23.27
N ASN A 28 -5.61 -1.61 22.34
CA ASN A 28 -5.93 -1.59 20.91
C ASN A 28 -5.71 -2.95 20.30
N ASN A 29 -6.71 -3.41 19.57
CA ASN A 29 -6.66 -4.61 18.74
C ASN A 29 -6.63 -4.17 17.28
N ASN A 30 -5.62 -4.57 16.53
CA ASN A 30 -5.47 -4.20 15.14
C ASN A 30 -5.17 -5.42 14.28
N TYR A 31 -5.64 -5.42 13.06
CA TYR A 31 -5.37 -6.47 12.09
C TYR A 31 -5.16 -5.91 10.70
N LYS A 32 -4.42 -6.63 9.90
CA LYS A 32 -4.28 -6.41 8.47
C LYS A 32 -4.09 -7.74 7.77
N ILE A 33 -4.87 -7.98 6.73
CA ILE A 33 -4.72 -9.14 5.85
C ILE A 33 -4.39 -8.61 4.47
N GLY A 34 -3.28 -9.07 3.89
CA GLY A 34 -2.90 -8.80 2.51
C GLY A 34 -3.02 -10.07 1.68
N LEU A 35 -3.75 -10.00 0.56
CA LEU A 35 -3.90 -11.10 -0.39
C LEU A 35 -3.37 -10.66 -1.75
N ASN A 36 -2.37 -11.37 -2.27
CA ASN A 36 -1.82 -11.14 -3.60
C ASN A 36 -2.29 -12.23 -4.54
N LEU A 37 -2.73 -11.83 -5.71
CA LEU A 37 -3.06 -12.71 -6.82
C LEU A 37 -2.21 -12.32 -8.03
N SER A 38 -1.67 -13.31 -8.70
CA SER A 38 -0.85 -13.09 -9.88
C SER A 38 -1.16 -14.15 -10.94
N SER A 39 -1.31 -13.73 -12.19
CA SER A 39 -1.63 -14.61 -13.30
C SER A 39 -0.85 -14.23 -14.55
N LYS A 40 -0.21 -15.23 -15.15
CA LYS A 40 0.43 -15.08 -16.45
C LYS A 40 -0.64 -14.94 -17.53
N VAL A 41 -0.61 -13.83 -18.27
CA VAL A 41 -1.50 -13.59 -19.42
C VAL A 41 -0.89 -14.24 -20.67
N ASN A 42 0.40 -13.96 -20.92
CA ASN A 42 1.24 -14.57 -21.95
C ASN A 42 2.72 -14.54 -21.51
N ASP A 43 3.66 -14.83 -22.39
CA ASP A 43 5.09 -14.90 -22.06
C ASP A 43 5.69 -13.56 -21.63
N TYR A 44 5.07 -12.45 -21.99
CA TYR A 44 5.57 -11.10 -21.75
C TYR A 44 4.69 -10.29 -20.80
N VAL A 45 3.48 -10.77 -20.49
CA VAL A 45 2.50 -10.01 -19.70
C VAL A 45 2.02 -10.83 -18.51
N LYS A 46 2.10 -10.22 -17.33
CA LYS A 46 1.59 -10.76 -16.07
C LYS A 46 0.61 -9.76 -15.46
N PHE A 47 -0.55 -10.24 -15.03
CA PHE A 47 -1.48 -9.45 -14.23
C PHE A 47 -1.20 -9.68 -12.75
N ASN A 48 -1.19 -8.61 -11.98
CA ASN A 48 -1.00 -8.65 -10.53
C ASN A 48 -2.10 -7.85 -9.86
N SER A 49 -2.61 -8.37 -8.75
CA SER A 49 -3.54 -7.65 -7.90
C SER A 49 -3.22 -7.90 -6.43
N ARG A 50 -3.56 -6.91 -5.59
CA ARG A 50 -3.43 -7.01 -4.14
C ARG A 50 -4.66 -6.44 -3.47
N PHE A 51 -5.23 -7.23 -2.57
CA PHE A 51 -6.36 -6.85 -1.74
C PHE A 51 -5.92 -6.72 -0.29
N ILE A 52 -6.46 -5.74 0.39
CA ILE A 52 -6.24 -5.50 1.82
C ILE A 52 -7.57 -5.63 2.54
N VAL A 53 -7.60 -6.45 3.58
CA VAL A 53 -8.65 -6.45 4.59
C VAL A 53 -8.10 -5.69 5.78
N GLY A 54 -8.63 -4.50 6.04
CA GLY A 54 -8.10 -3.58 7.03
C GLY A 54 -8.82 -2.23 6.96
N ASP A 55 -8.06 -1.16 7.15
CA ASP A 55 -8.56 0.20 6.99
C ASP A 55 -8.65 0.57 5.50
N SER A 56 -9.82 1.03 5.06
CA SER A 56 -10.07 1.37 3.65
C SER A 56 -9.43 2.68 3.22
N ASP A 57 -9.20 3.60 4.16
CA ASP A 57 -8.72 4.94 3.84
C ASP A 57 -7.19 4.95 3.70
N THR A 58 -6.50 4.25 4.59
CA THR A 58 -5.03 4.20 4.62
C THR A 58 -4.47 2.94 3.96
N LEU A 59 -5.31 1.94 3.65
CA LEU A 59 -4.90 0.60 3.22
C LEU A 59 -3.96 -0.06 4.25
N GLY A 60 -4.18 0.26 5.52
CA GLY A 60 -3.37 -0.16 6.64
C GLY A 60 -4.12 -1.04 7.63
N PHE A 61 -3.72 -0.95 8.90
CA PHE A 61 -4.35 -1.70 9.98
C PHE A 61 -5.72 -1.13 10.34
N ALA A 62 -6.73 -2.00 10.40
CA ALA A 62 -8.03 -1.71 11.00
C ALA A 62 -8.08 -2.18 12.46
N GLY A 63 -9.08 -1.70 13.18
CA GLY A 63 -9.34 -2.03 14.57
C GLY A 63 -9.16 -0.85 15.51
N GLY A 64 -9.04 -1.11 16.77
CA GLY A 64 -8.89 -0.10 17.82
C GLY A 64 -9.29 -0.64 19.20
N SER A 65 -9.68 0.26 20.11
CA SER A 65 -10.11 -0.11 21.46
C SER A 65 -11.46 -0.86 21.50
N ASN A 66 -12.24 -0.76 20.44
CA ASN A 66 -13.58 -1.36 20.32
C ASN A 66 -13.59 -2.65 19.48
N GLY A 67 -12.53 -3.45 19.50
CA GLY A 67 -12.46 -4.73 18.80
C GLY A 67 -11.81 -4.63 17.41
N LEU A 68 -12.20 -5.51 16.50
CA LEU A 68 -11.61 -5.64 15.16
C LEU A 68 -12.41 -4.90 14.07
N SER A 69 -13.33 -4.04 14.45
CA SER A 69 -14.11 -3.22 13.52
C SER A 69 -13.23 -2.29 12.69
N SER A 70 -13.56 -2.11 11.44
CA SER A 70 -12.96 -1.08 10.59
C SER A 70 -13.55 0.32 10.84
N LYS A 71 -14.68 0.39 11.53
CA LYS A 71 -15.30 1.66 11.94
C LYS A 71 -14.96 1.98 13.39
N LYS A 72 -14.61 3.20 13.63
CA LYS A 72 -14.36 3.78 14.91
C LYS A 72 -15.71 4.24 15.49
N ASP A 73 -16.02 3.99 16.75
CA ASP A 73 -16.81 4.90 17.59
C ASP A 73 -18.16 4.47 18.16
N ASP A 74 -18.73 3.31 17.92
CA ASP A 74 -20.03 3.02 18.53
C ASP A 74 -20.05 1.82 19.49
N GLY A 75 -18.89 1.21 19.74
CA GLY A 75 -18.82 0.02 20.61
C GLY A 75 -19.46 -1.24 19.99
N VAL A 76 -19.84 -1.17 18.73
CA VAL A 76 -20.42 -2.27 17.98
C VAL A 76 -19.38 -2.87 17.05
N ASP A 77 -19.20 -4.16 17.08
CA ASP A 77 -18.35 -4.86 16.14
C ASP A 77 -19.01 -4.87 14.76
N THR A 78 -18.31 -4.37 13.74
CA THR A 78 -18.81 -4.26 12.36
C THR A 78 -17.98 -5.11 11.40
N GLY A 79 -18.50 -5.33 10.19
CA GLY A 79 -17.80 -6.09 9.17
C GLY A 79 -16.48 -5.44 8.74
N ALA A 80 -15.52 -6.24 8.34
CA ALA A 80 -14.26 -5.80 7.79
C ALA A 80 -14.41 -5.23 6.37
N SER A 81 -13.63 -4.21 6.05
CA SER A 81 -13.55 -3.66 4.70
C SER A 81 -12.50 -4.40 3.87
N VAL A 82 -12.86 -4.72 2.62
CA VAL A 82 -11.92 -5.25 1.62
C VAL A 82 -11.64 -4.17 0.59
N SER A 83 -10.37 -3.79 0.44
CA SER A 83 -9.95 -2.71 -0.45
C SER A 83 -8.97 -3.24 -1.49
N LEU A 84 -9.06 -2.72 -2.72
CA LEU A 84 -8.11 -2.99 -3.78
C LEU A 84 -6.89 -2.07 -3.60
N SER A 85 -5.77 -2.63 -3.20
CA SER A 85 -4.50 -1.90 -3.08
C SER A 85 -3.78 -1.79 -4.42
N GLN A 86 -3.72 -2.89 -5.17
CA GLN A 86 -3.00 -2.92 -6.45
C GLN A 86 -3.77 -3.74 -7.50
N ALA A 87 -3.75 -3.25 -8.74
CA ALA A 87 -4.22 -3.96 -9.93
C ALA A 87 -3.47 -3.41 -11.14
N TYR A 88 -2.50 -4.16 -11.66
CA TYR A 88 -1.65 -3.70 -12.76
C TYR A 88 -1.16 -4.85 -13.64
N PHE A 89 -0.80 -4.50 -14.86
CA PHE A 89 -0.10 -5.38 -15.79
C PHE A 89 1.40 -5.07 -15.76
N GLY A 90 2.21 -6.11 -15.62
CA GLY A 90 3.66 -6.06 -15.81
C GLY A 90 4.01 -6.59 -17.19
N PHE A 91 4.76 -5.82 -17.95
CA PHE A 91 5.21 -6.12 -19.29
C PHE A 91 6.74 -6.24 -19.33
N THR A 92 7.27 -7.33 -19.91
CA THR A 92 8.70 -7.69 -19.87
C THR A 92 9.26 -8.07 -21.27
N ALA A 93 8.61 -7.68 -22.36
CA ALA A 93 9.11 -8.00 -23.72
C ALA A 93 10.37 -7.22 -24.12
N ILE A 94 10.65 -6.11 -23.42
CA ILE A 94 11.86 -5.30 -23.67
C ILE A 94 12.98 -5.85 -22.78
N PRO A 95 14.15 -6.22 -23.32
CA PRO A 95 15.26 -6.74 -22.53
C PRO A 95 15.63 -5.80 -21.38
N ASN A 96 15.88 -6.37 -20.21
CA ASN A 96 16.28 -5.66 -18.99
C ASN A 96 15.30 -4.57 -18.54
N THR A 97 14.06 -4.57 -19.05
CA THR A 97 13.07 -3.53 -18.79
C THR A 97 11.77 -4.15 -18.33
N VAL A 98 11.20 -3.57 -17.28
CA VAL A 98 9.85 -3.89 -16.80
C VAL A 98 8.99 -2.63 -16.92
N VAL A 99 7.81 -2.77 -17.52
CA VAL A 99 6.82 -1.69 -17.61
C VAL A 99 5.57 -2.13 -16.87
N ASN A 100 5.21 -1.41 -15.80
CA ASN A 100 3.99 -1.65 -15.05
C ASN A 100 2.94 -0.62 -15.41
N ILE A 101 1.72 -1.07 -15.70
CA ILE A 101 0.59 -0.23 -16.10
C ILE A 101 -0.61 -0.55 -15.24
N GLY A 102 -1.12 0.43 -14.52
CA GLY A 102 -2.27 0.33 -13.62
C GLY A 102 -1.99 0.86 -12.23
N LYS A 103 -2.81 0.42 -11.26
CA LYS A 103 -2.67 0.78 -9.85
C LYS A 103 -1.61 -0.12 -9.22
N GLN A 104 -0.50 0.46 -8.79
CA GLN A 104 0.69 -0.27 -8.32
C GLN A 104 1.28 0.35 -7.07
N GLY A 105 2.05 -0.45 -6.32
CA GLY A 105 2.80 0.05 -5.17
C GLY A 105 3.93 0.97 -5.60
N LEU A 106 4.11 2.07 -4.87
CA LEU A 106 5.11 3.08 -5.19
C LEU A 106 6.39 2.83 -4.39
N THR A 107 7.36 2.15 -5.00
CA THR A 107 8.71 2.02 -4.47
C THR A 107 9.68 2.80 -5.35
N THR A 108 10.09 3.96 -4.88
CA THR A 108 11.05 4.84 -5.56
C THR A 108 12.10 5.30 -4.54
N PRO A 109 13.17 6.00 -4.94
CA PRO A 109 14.12 6.59 -3.98
C PRO A 109 13.47 7.53 -2.96
N TYR A 110 12.25 8.00 -3.20
CA TYR A 110 11.54 8.97 -2.37
C TYR A 110 10.26 8.43 -1.72
N THR A 111 9.83 7.23 -2.08
CA THR A 111 8.59 6.61 -1.60
C THR A 111 8.82 5.16 -1.22
N VAL A 112 7.95 4.63 -0.35
CA VAL A 112 7.92 3.22 0.01
C VAL A 112 6.54 2.64 -0.30
N ALA A 113 6.46 1.38 -0.70
CA ALA A 113 5.18 0.73 -1.00
C ALA A 113 4.33 0.49 0.25
N VAL A 114 4.98 0.32 1.40
CA VAL A 114 4.32 0.19 2.70
C VAL A 114 5.11 1.00 3.71
N ASP A 115 4.45 1.92 4.40
CA ASP A 115 5.10 2.76 5.40
C ASP A 115 5.29 2.03 6.75
N ILE A 116 5.96 2.69 7.70
CA ILE A 116 6.25 2.13 9.03
C ILE A 116 4.99 1.81 9.84
N ASN A 117 3.87 2.47 9.55
CA ASN A 117 2.58 2.21 10.19
C ASN A 117 1.79 1.09 9.50
N GLY A 118 2.30 0.57 8.39
CA GLY A 118 1.66 -0.48 7.61
C GLY A 118 0.66 0.03 6.59
N ASN A 119 0.63 1.34 6.31
CA ASN A 119 -0.21 1.94 5.27
C ASN A 119 0.42 1.71 3.90
N GLU A 120 -0.37 1.32 2.91
CA GLU A 120 0.14 1.05 1.57
C GLU A 120 0.10 2.30 0.70
N GLN A 121 1.22 2.57 0.02
CA GLN A 121 1.34 3.67 -0.93
C GLN A 121 1.20 3.15 -2.34
N THR A 122 0.23 3.68 -3.04
CA THR A 122 -0.11 3.25 -4.40
C THR A 122 -0.27 4.44 -5.33
N GLY A 123 -0.03 4.19 -6.60
CA GLY A 123 -0.29 5.14 -7.68
C GLY A 123 -0.87 4.44 -8.90
N THR A 124 -1.76 5.12 -9.58
CA THR A 124 -2.35 4.65 -10.85
C THR A 124 -1.68 5.36 -12.00
N GLY A 125 -1.06 4.61 -12.88
CA GLY A 125 -0.32 5.16 -14.00
C GLY A 125 0.59 4.13 -14.66
N ILE A 126 1.71 4.60 -15.20
CA ILE A 126 2.72 3.80 -15.88
C ILE A 126 4.08 4.04 -15.23
N LEU A 127 4.83 2.97 -14.99
CA LEU A 127 6.20 3.00 -14.48
C LEU A 127 7.06 2.05 -15.32
N ALA A 128 8.12 2.58 -15.91
CA ALA A 128 9.13 1.80 -16.63
C ALA A 128 10.45 1.82 -15.85
N LEU A 129 11.04 0.65 -15.66
CA LEU A 129 12.33 0.45 -15.01
C LEU A 129 13.23 -0.36 -15.94
N SER A 130 14.41 0.18 -16.25
CA SER A 130 15.43 -0.51 -17.06
C SER A 130 16.72 -0.64 -16.27
N THR A 131 17.32 -1.83 -16.28
CA THR A 131 18.56 -2.13 -15.54
C THR A 131 19.69 -2.43 -16.51
N PHE A 132 20.79 -1.68 -16.42
CA PHE A 132 21.97 -1.80 -17.24
C PHE A 132 23.20 -1.97 -16.34
N GLY A 133 23.66 -3.20 -16.14
CA GLY A 133 24.72 -3.50 -15.20
C GLY A 133 24.34 -3.06 -13.77
N PRO A 134 25.13 -2.21 -13.10
CA PRO A 134 24.82 -1.75 -11.74
C PRO A 134 23.81 -0.58 -11.69
N ILE A 135 23.37 -0.07 -12.84
CA ILE A 135 22.52 1.13 -12.93
C ILE A 135 21.08 0.71 -13.25
N THR A 136 20.13 1.19 -12.45
CA THR A 136 18.70 1.12 -12.76
C THR A 136 18.18 2.52 -13.02
N ALA A 137 17.64 2.76 -14.21
CA ALA A 137 16.94 3.97 -14.58
C ALA A 137 15.43 3.73 -14.61
N GLY A 138 14.66 4.68 -14.12
CA GLY A 138 13.21 4.61 -14.10
C GLY A 138 12.57 5.90 -14.56
N ALA A 139 11.40 5.76 -15.22
CA ALA A 139 10.53 6.86 -15.56
C ALA A 139 9.08 6.42 -15.36
N GLY A 140 8.25 7.32 -14.84
CA GLY A 140 6.85 7.03 -14.58
C GLY A 140 5.97 8.27 -14.64
N TYR A 141 4.71 8.02 -14.91
CA TYR A 141 3.64 9.03 -14.85
C TYR A 141 2.46 8.42 -14.11
N PHE A 142 1.98 9.13 -13.10
CA PHE A 142 0.82 8.71 -12.29
C PHE A 142 -0.21 9.83 -12.29
N ASN A 143 -1.45 9.49 -12.62
CA ASN A 143 -2.56 10.45 -12.60
C ASN A 143 -3.26 10.51 -11.22
N ALA A 144 -3.00 9.56 -10.34
CA ALA A 144 -3.51 9.55 -8.97
C ALA A 144 -2.54 8.81 -8.05
N THR A 145 -2.33 9.31 -6.83
CA THR A 145 -1.53 8.65 -5.79
C THR A 145 -2.13 8.93 -4.41
N ASN A 146 -1.75 8.11 -3.41
CA ASN A 146 -2.07 8.35 -2.00
C ASN A 146 -0.82 8.69 -1.15
N VAL A 147 0.29 9.07 -1.78
CA VAL A 147 1.56 9.32 -1.07
C VAL A 147 1.49 10.44 -0.03
N LYS A 148 0.53 11.35 -0.15
CA LYS A 148 0.28 12.41 0.85
C LYS A 148 -0.12 11.86 2.23
N ASP A 149 -0.69 10.67 2.27
CA ASP A 149 -1.17 10.02 3.49
C ASP A 149 -0.09 9.16 4.15
N SER A 150 1.11 9.12 3.57
CA SER A 150 2.24 8.36 4.09
C SER A 150 3.05 9.17 5.10
N ASN A 151 3.47 8.49 6.16
CA ASN A 151 4.39 9.04 7.14
C ASN A 151 5.88 8.95 6.75
N GLN A 152 6.18 8.29 5.63
CA GLN A 152 7.55 8.07 5.15
C GLN A 152 7.83 8.65 3.77
N THR A 153 6.88 9.38 3.21
CA THR A 153 7.13 10.10 1.96
C THR A 153 8.09 11.26 2.22
N SER A 154 9.15 11.34 1.44
CA SER A 154 10.12 12.42 1.55
C SER A 154 9.47 13.78 1.36
N SER A 155 9.88 14.76 2.17
CA SER A 155 9.44 16.15 2.01
C SER A 155 9.80 16.76 0.65
N ALA A 156 10.80 16.21 -0.04
CA ALA A 156 11.11 16.58 -1.41
C ALA A 156 10.00 16.23 -2.41
N VAL A 157 9.21 15.19 -2.11
CA VAL A 157 8.05 14.80 -2.91
C VAL A 157 6.78 15.51 -2.45
N THR A 158 6.64 15.75 -1.14
CA THR A 158 5.42 16.32 -0.57
C THR A 158 5.39 17.85 -0.59
N ASN A 159 6.52 18.52 -0.76
CA ASN A 159 6.58 19.96 -0.56
C ASN A 159 7.17 20.70 -1.72
N PRO A 160 8.09 20.78 -2.46
CA PRO A 160 8.18 21.58 -3.67
C PRO A 160 7.60 20.93 -4.90
N ILE A 161 7.44 19.61 -4.87
CA ILE A 161 6.81 18.84 -5.95
C ILE A 161 5.42 18.41 -5.49
N ASN A 162 4.73 19.32 -4.84
CA ASN A 162 3.42 19.09 -4.24
C ASN A 162 2.36 18.64 -5.26
N VAL A 163 2.54 19.03 -6.51
CA VAL A 163 1.71 18.57 -7.63
C VAL A 163 1.75 17.05 -7.74
N VAL A 164 2.95 16.46 -7.73
CA VAL A 164 3.13 14.99 -7.83
C VAL A 164 2.53 14.28 -6.61
N ALA A 165 2.76 14.80 -5.41
CA ALA A 165 2.27 14.19 -4.19
C ALA A 165 0.77 14.39 -3.98
N LYS A 166 0.24 15.58 -4.38
CA LYS A 166 -1.16 15.93 -4.16
C LYS A 166 -2.08 15.36 -5.22
N ASP A 167 -1.70 15.48 -6.47
CA ASP A 167 -2.57 15.19 -7.61
C ASP A 167 -2.04 14.05 -8.51
N GLY A 168 -0.87 13.51 -8.18
CA GLY A 168 -0.26 12.40 -8.91
C GLY A 168 0.44 12.79 -10.22
N TYR A 169 0.77 14.06 -10.42
CA TYR A 169 1.47 14.55 -11.61
C TYR A 169 2.97 14.66 -11.38
#